data_246d226667b92feb9163f5f2de7f7d7e
#
_entry.id   246d226667b92feb9163f5f2de7f7d7e
#
_cell.length_a   1.000
_cell.length_b   1.000
_cell.length_c   1.000
_cell.angle_alpha   90.00
_cell.angle_beta   90.00
_cell.angle_gamma   90.00
#
_symmetry.space_group_name_H-M   'P 1'
#
loop_
_entity.id
_entity.type
_entity.pdbx_description
1 polymer ?
#
loop_
_entity_poly.entity_id
_entity_poly.type
_entity_poly.pdbx_seq_one_letter_code
_entity_poly.pdbx_strand_id
1 'polypeptide(L)'
;MTPVVLLLLLESPVPLDPGTFWEYRESYTEQIGEVAATTDEVTRIAVRGSAARPFLDQRGGADPAPGPVESGDGWLRLAPFTGEDALPLPLEVGRSGPPSEGGAAWTVEGEDEVVVPAGTFRALRCAFRAGRAESVLWIAPGVGVVRQLEGTRGRVPEIERVLLRWGKPGAPAGDRPGAPPGRARSLGYTF
;
A
#
# COMPACT_ATOMS: atom_id res chain seq x y z
N MET A 1 5.81 21.25 -23.40
CA MET A 1 5.09 20.88 -22.14
C MET A 1 5.64 19.55 -21.65
N THR A 2 6.72 19.45 -20.84
CA THR A 2 7.17 18.10 -20.52
C THR A 2 8.23 17.93 -19.41
N PRO A 3 8.58 18.87 -18.54
CA PRO A 3 9.48 18.53 -17.44
C PRO A 3 8.78 18.23 -16.10
N VAL A 4 7.50 18.60 -15.93
CA VAL A 4 6.83 18.54 -14.62
C VAL A 4 6.53 17.10 -14.16
N VAL A 5 6.17 16.20 -15.07
CA VAL A 5 5.80 14.81 -14.71
C VAL A 5 7.02 14.01 -14.24
N LEU A 6 8.18 14.24 -14.82
CA LEU A 6 9.41 13.51 -14.47
C LEU A 6 9.94 13.91 -13.09
N LEU A 7 9.80 15.16 -12.69
CA LEU A 7 10.24 15.66 -11.39
C LEU A 7 9.36 15.12 -10.24
N LEU A 8 8.04 15.04 -10.45
CA LEU A 8 7.10 14.49 -9.46
C LEU A 8 7.31 12.99 -9.21
N LEU A 9 7.76 12.23 -10.22
CA LEU A 9 8.07 10.80 -10.06
C LEU A 9 9.35 10.55 -9.24
N LEU A 10 10.29 11.50 -9.22
CA LEU A 10 11.51 11.43 -8.40
C LEU A 10 11.26 11.64 -6.91
N GLU A 11 10.17 12.32 -6.56
CA GLU A 11 9.74 12.57 -5.17
C GLU A 11 8.58 11.65 -4.72
N SER A 12 8.18 10.69 -5.57
CA SER A 12 7.10 9.77 -5.21
C SER A 12 7.50 8.92 -4.00
N PRO A 13 6.69 8.88 -2.93
CA PRO A 13 6.92 8.02 -1.78
C PRO A 13 6.81 6.53 -2.13
N VAL A 14 6.23 6.22 -3.28
CA VAL A 14 6.05 4.87 -3.82
C VAL A 14 7.00 4.69 -5.00
N PRO A 15 7.87 3.66 -5.01
CA PRO A 15 8.77 3.41 -6.13
C PRO A 15 7.97 2.96 -7.35
N LEU A 16 7.98 3.77 -8.41
CA LEU A 16 7.23 3.52 -9.65
C LEU A 16 8.12 3.09 -10.82
N ASP A 17 9.33 2.62 -10.54
CA ASP A 17 10.22 2.07 -11.57
C ASP A 17 9.61 0.81 -12.19
N PRO A 18 9.57 0.68 -13.53
CA PRO A 18 9.07 -0.52 -14.19
C PRO A 18 9.76 -1.78 -13.69
N GLY A 19 8.97 -2.80 -13.33
CA GLY A 19 9.45 -4.04 -12.73
C GLY A 19 9.49 -4.05 -11.20
N THR A 20 9.31 -2.92 -10.52
CA THR A 20 9.03 -2.91 -9.07
C THR A 20 7.78 -3.73 -8.81
N PHE A 21 7.78 -4.50 -7.72
CA PHE A 21 6.63 -5.32 -7.35
C PHE A 21 6.44 -5.38 -5.85
N TRP A 22 5.21 -5.66 -5.45
CA TRP A 22 4.78 -5.95 -4.07
C TRP A 22 3.93 -7.22 -4.09
N GLU A 23 4.11 -8.07 -3.10
CA GLU A 23 3.23 -9.20 -2.83
C GLU A 23 2.59 -9.01 -1.46
N TYR A 24 1.27 -9.17 -1.41
CA TYR A 24 0.47 -9.00 -0.21
C TYR A 24 -0.24 -10.30 0.12
N ARG A 25 -0.41 -10.57 1.43
CA ARG A 25 -1.53 -11.37 1.88
C ARG A 25 -2.73 -10.43 1.97
N GLU A 26 -3.81 -10.81 1.34
CA GLU A 26 -5.08 -10.11 1.34
C GLU A 26 -6.09 -10.98 2.06
N SER A 27 -6.62 -10.51 3.17
CA SER A 27 -7.56 -11.22 4.02
C SER A 27 -8.93 -10.56 3.88
N TYR A 28 -9.93 -11.36 3.51
CA TYR A 28 -11.33 -10.95 3.41
C TYR A 28 -12.08 -11.48 4.61
N THR A 29 -12.73 -10.60 5.36
CA THR A 29 -13.54 -10.98 6.51
C THR A 29 -15.00 -10.69 6.23
N GLU A 30 -15.80 -11.74 6.13
CA GLU A 30 -17.26 -11.64 6.03
C GLU A 30 -17.88 -11.92 7.38
N GLN A 31 -18.72 -11.02 7.85
CA GLN A 31 -19.46 -11.19 9.10
C GLN A 31 -20.87 -11.65 8.80
N ILE A 32 -21.20 -12.90 9.17
CA ILE A 32 -22.53 -13.51 9.03
C ILE A 32 -23.11 -13.69 10.43
N GLY A 33 -23.94 -12.74 10.86
CA GLY A 33 -24.45 -12.72 12.24
C GLY A 33 -23.32 -12.47 13.25
N GLU A 34 -23.16 -13.40 14.21
CA GLU A 34 -22.10 -13.33 15.23
C GLU A 34 -20.80 -14.05 14.80
N VAL A 35 -20.78 -14.70 13.64
CA VAL A 35 -19.64 -15.46 13.15
C VAL A 35 -18.90 -14.65 12.09
N ALA A 36 -17.59 -14.54 12.24
CA ALA A 36 -16.70 -13.99 11.22
C ALA A 36 -15.97 -15.14 10.51
N ALA A 37 -16.02 -15.13 9.18
CA ALA A 37 -15.24 -16.02 8.34
C ALA A 37 -14.15 -15.19 7.63
N THR A 38 -12.91 -15.68 7.64
CA THR A 38 -11.80 -15.02 6.96
C THR A 38 -11.21 -15.93 5.90
N THR A 39 -11.00 -15.38 4.71
CA THR A 39 -10.34 -16.05 3.58
C THR A 39 -9.08 -15.27 3.23
N ASP A 40 -7.97 -15.99 3.09
CA ASP A 40 -6.68 -15.38 2.74
C ASP A 40 -6.29 -15.71 1.29
N GLU A 41 -5.81 -14.71 0.57
CA GLU A 41 -5.26 -14.84 -0.78
C GLU A 41 -3.91 -14.13 -0.89
N VAL A 42 -3.13 -14.49 -1.90
CA VAL A 42 -1.89 -13.79 -2.24
C VAL A 42 -2.12 -12.94 -3.49
N THR A 43 -1.95 -11.65 -3.32
CA THR A 43 -2.06 -10.66 -4.39
C THR A 43 -0.69 -10.11 -4.74
N ARG A 44 -0.37 -10.04 -6.03
CA ARG A 44 0.85 -9.41 -6.53
C ARG A 44 0.50 -8.18 -7.35
N ILE A 45 1.09 -7.05 -6.99
CA ILE A 45 1.00 -5.79 -7.73
C ILE A 45 2.39 -5.48 -8.29
N ALA A 46 2.48 -5.16 -9.58
CA ALA A 46 3.74 -4.84 -10.23
C ALA A 46 3.63 -3.59 -11.10
N VAL A 47 4.67 -2.75 -11.09
CA VAL A 47 4.78 -1.60 -11.99
C VAL A 47 5.11 -2.09 -13.39
N ARG A 48 4.29 -1.71 -14.36
CA ARG A 48 4.43 -1.99 -15.79
C ARG A 48 4.48 -0.67 -16.57
N GLY A 49 4.71 -0.79 -17.87
CA GLY A 49 4.80 0.36 -18.77
C GLY A 49 6.18 1.01 -18.78
N SER A 50 6.21 2.29 -19.04
CA SER A 50 7.45 3.09 -19.03
C SER A 50 7.47 4.04 -17.82
N ALA A 51 8.63 4.59 -17.50
CA ALA A 51 8.74 5.60 -16.44
C ALA A 51 7.85 6.84 -16.67
N ALA A 52 7.52 7.14 -17.94
CA ALA A 52 6.64 8.27 -18.28
C ALA A 52 5.13 7.92 -18.20
N ARG A 53 4.78 6.63 -18.22
CA ARG A 53 3.40 6.13 -18.15
C ARG A 53 3.37 4.81 -17.39
N PRO A 54 3.61 4.81 -16.08
CA PRO A 54 3.52 3.62 -15.26
C PRO A 54 2.05 3.24 -15.07
N PHE A 55 1.80 1.95 -14.93
CA PHE A 55 0.53 1.42 -14.45
C PHE A 55 0.78 0.24 -13.52
N LEU A 56 -0.16 -0.05 -12.64
CA LEU A 56 -0.07 -1.15 -11.71
C LEU A 56 -0.84 -2.35 -12.26
N ASP A 57 -0.14 -3.47 -12.46
CA ASP A 57 -0.69 -4.76 -12.90
C ASP A 57 -0.92 -5.60 -11.65
N GLN A 58 -2.17 -5.81 -11.28
CA GLN A 58 -2.57 -6.64 -10.13
C GLN A 58 -2.90 -8.05 -10.61
N ARG A 59 -2.39 -9.06 -9.91
CA ARG A 59 -2.68 -10.48 -10.13
C ARG A 59 -3.00 -11.16 -8.82
N GLY A 60 -4.07 -11.94 -8.82
CA GLY A 60 -4.66 -12.50 -7.61
C GLY A 60 -5.55 -11.49 -6.90
N GLY A 61 -6.20 -11.90 -5.82
CA GLY A 61 -7.21 -11.12 -5.12
C GLY A 61 -8.59 -11.17 -5.81
N ALA A 62 -9.58 -10.58 -5.16
CA ALA A 62 -10.98 -10.65 -5.61
C ALA A 62 -11.24 -9.88 -6.92
N ASP A 63 -10.46 -8.86 -7.22
CA ASP A 63 -10.64 -8.02 -8.41
C ASP A 63 -9.30 -7.71 -9.08
N PRO A 64 -8.76 -8.65 -9.91
CA PRO A 64 -7.50 -8.46 -10.59
C PRO A 64 -7.68 -7.51 -11.78
N ALA A 65 -7.51 -6.22 -11.57
CA ALA A 65 -7.58 -5.23 -12.63
C ALA A 65 -6.28 -4.42 -12.73
N PRO A 66 -5.77 -4.11 -13.93
CA PRO A 66 -4.73 -3.13 -14.08
C PRO A 66 -5.28 -1.76 -13.67
N GLY A 67 -4.55 -1.08 -12.80
CA GLY A 67 -4.93 0.24 -12.33
C GLY A 67 -3.98 1.33 -12.84
N PRO A 68 -4.49 2.47 -13.30
CA PRO A 68 -3.63 3.58 -13.69
C PRO A 68 -2.87 4.12 -12.49
N VAL A 69 -1.64 4.60 -12.75
CA VAL A 69 -0.93 5.51 -11.90
C VAL A 69 -1.08 6.89 -12.50
N GLU A 70 -1.74 7.76 -11.79
CA GLU A 70 -1.96 9.13 -12.24
C GLU A 70 -1.42 10.11 -11.20
N SER A 71 -0.82 11.18 -11.66
CA SER A 71 -0.32 12.23 -10.80
C SER A 71 -0.60 13.60 -11.39
N GLY A 72 -0.83 14.55 -10.52
CA GLY A 72 -1.02 15.95 -10.86
C GLY A 72 -0.25 16.85 -9.91
N ASP A 73 -0.56 18.15 -9.94
CA ASP A 73 0.03 19.10 -9.02
C ASP A 73 -0.48 18.82 -7.59
N GLY A 74 0.40 18.25 -6.79
CA GLY A 74 0.13 17.97 -5.38
C GLY A 74 -0.68 16.72 -5.08
N TRP A 75 -0.84 15.77 -6.03
CA TRP A 75 -1.56 14.53 -5.77
C TRP A 75 -1.04 13.32 -6.56
N LEU A 76 -1.32 12.12 -6.05
CA LEU A 76 -0.99 10.83 -6.63
C LEU A 76 -2.16 9.86 -6.49
N ARG A 77 -2.60 9.24 -7.60
CA ARG A 77 -3.58 8.15 -7.61
C ARG A 77 -2.86 6.82 -7.87
N LEU A 78 -3.18 5.84 -7.04
CA LEU A 78 -2.68 4.47 -7.13
C LEU A 78 -3.92 3.54 -7.14
N ALA A 79 -4.57 3.37 -8.28
CA ALA A 79 -5.89 2.76 -8.37
C ALA A 79 -6.10 1.45 -7.58
N PRO A 80 -5.13 0.48 -7.51
CA PRO A 80 -5.30 -0.71 -6.70
C PRO A 80 -5.40 -0.47 -5.19
N PHE A 81 -5.02 0.73 -4.70
CA PHE A 81 -5.02 1.09 -3.28
C PHE A 81 -5.99 2.23 -2.95
N THR A 82 -6.17 3.16 -3.87
CA THR A 82 -6.95 4.38 -3.62
C THR A 82 -8.26 4.43 -4.39
N GLY A 83 -8.52 3.43 -5.25
CA GLY A 83 -9.64 3.50 -6.18
C GLY A 83 -9.53 4.72 -7.11
N GLU A 84 -10.59 5.49 -7.21
CA GLU A 84 -10.64 6.72 -8.01
C GLU A 84 -10.13 7.96 -7.27
N ASP A 85 -9.86 7.85 -5.97
CA ASP A 85 -9.41 8.96 -5.14
C ASP A 85 -7.88 9.13 -5.18
N ALA A 86 -7.39 10.29 -4.76
CA ALA A 86 -5.97 10.61 -4.83
C ALA A 86 -5.38 11.00 -3.47
N LEU A 87 -4.17 10.49 -3.21
CA LEU A 87 -3.34 10.86 -2.07
C LEU A 87 -2.77 12.27 -2.27
N PRO A 88 -2.56 13.05 -1.20
CA PRO A 88 -1.82 14.30 -1.28
C PRO A 88 -0.33 14.07 -1.58
N LEU A 89 0.30 14.97 -2.30
CA LEU A 89 1.75 15.05 -2.45
C LEU A 89 2.27 16.45 -2.09
N PRO A 90 3.39 16.54 -1.38
CA PRO A 90 4.07 15.46 -0.66
C PRO A 90 3.19 14.85 0.43
N LEU A 91 3.50 13.61 0.85
CA LEU A 91 2.85 12.98 2.01
C LEU A 91 3.40 13.62 3.29
N GLU A 92 2.63 14.52 3.87
CA GLU A 92 2.97 15.24 5.11
C GLU A 92 1.80 15.16 6.09
N VAL A 93 2.08 14.97 7.37
CA VAL A 93 1.05 14.88 8.41
C VAL A 93 0.19 16.14 8.43
N GLY A 94 -1.12 15.95 8.42
CA GLY A 94 -2.13 17.01 8.35
C GLY A 94 -2.51 17.43 6.94
N ARG A 95 -1.82 16.94 5.90
CA ARG A 95 -2.16 17.27 4.51
C ARG A 95 -3.27 16.38 3.98
N SER A 96 -4.17 16.97 3.20
CA SER A 96 -5.25 16.25 2.52
C SER A 96 -5.10 16.36 0.99
N GLY A 97 -5.52 15.29 0.31
CA GLY A 97 -5.63 15.24 -1.15
C GLY A 97 -6.86 16.01 -1.67
N PRO A 98 -7.05 16.01 -2.99
CA PRO A 98 -8.25 16.55 -3.58
C PRO A 98 -9.49 15.77 -3.07
N PRO A 99 -10.61 16.45 -2.81
CA PRO A 99 -11.82 15.79 -2.37
C PRO A 99 -12.46 15.00 -3.52
N SER A 100 -13.07 13.84 -3.19
CA SER A 100 -13.96 13.11 -4.08
C SER A 100 -15.25 13.89 -4.34
N GLU A 101 -16.09 13.39 -5.25
CA GLU A 101 -17.42 14.00 -5.51
C GLU A 101 -18.28 14.12 -4.24
N GLY A 102 -18.11 13.21 -3.27
CA GLY A 102 -18.78 13.25 -1.95
C GLY A 102 -18.10 14.14 -0.91
N GLY A 103 -17.06 14.89 -1.27
CA GLY A 103 -16.30 15.77 -0.38
C GLY A 103 -15.33 15.06 0.56
N ALA A 104 -15.21 13.72 0.50
CA ALA A 104 -14.21 12.97 1.24
C ALA A 104 -12.83 13.09 0.55
N ALA A 105 -11.76 13.00 1.34
CA ALA A 105 -10.39 13.06 0.82
C ALA A 105 -9.46 12.16 1.64
N TRP A 106 -8.40 11.68 1.01
CA TRP A 106 -7.28 11.07 1.72
C TRP A 106 -6.57 12.13 2.57
N THR A 107 -6.35 11.82 3.83
CA THR A 107 -5.64 12.69 4.78
C THR A 107 -4.49 11.92 5.41
N VAL A 108 -3.31 12.54 5.48
CA VAL A 108 -2.16 11.99 6.21
C VAL A 108 -2.33 12.32 7.69
N GLU A 109 -2.63 11.32 8.52
CA GLU A 109 -2.99 11.52 9.92
C GLU A 109 -1.81 11.44 10.89
N GLY A 110 -0.75 10.72 10.53
CA GLY A 110 0.38 10.51 11.42
C GLY A 110 1.44 9.59 10.82
N GLU A 111 2.40 9.25 11.66
CA GLU A 111 3.45 8.27 11.34
C GLU A 111 3.40 7.16 12.39
N ASP A 112 3.43 5.91 11.93
CA ASP A 112 3.37 4.71 12.76
C ASP A 112 4.57 3.80 12.46
N GLU A 113 4.97 3.01 13.46
CA GLU A 113 5.79 1.83 13.23
C GLU A 113 4.89 0.65 12.90
N VAL A 114 5.05 0.07 11.70
CA VAL A 114 4.22 -1.00 11.18
C VAL A 114 5.03 -2.28 11.03
N VAL A 115 4.60 -3.34 11.70
CA VAL A 115 5.21 -4.68 11.62
C VAL A 115 4.37 -5.54 10.69
N VAL A 116 4.96 -6.01 9.60
CA VAL A 116 4.36 -6.92 8.62
C VAL A 116 5.35 -8.04 8.28
N PRO A 117 4.95 -9.12 7.59
CA PRO A 117 5.87 -10.21 7.24
C PRO A 117 7.11 -9.76 6.45
N ALA A 118 7.01 -8.69 5.66
CA ALA A 118 8.14 -8.10 4.93
C ALA A 118 9.15 -7.38 5.83
N GLY A 119 8.83 -7.06 7.09
CA GLY A 119 9.68 -6.37 8.04
C GLY A 119 8.96 -5.31 8.87
N THR A 120 9.74 -4.47 9.55
CA THR A 120 9.26 -3.34 10.33
C THR A 120 9.55 -2.05 9.58
N PHE A 121 8.56 -1.19 9.44
CA PHE A 121 8.64 0.04 8.66
C PHE A 121 8.11 1.23 9.46
N ARG A 122 8.79 2.38 9.33
CA ARG A 122 8.17 3.67 9.66
C ARG A 122 7.32 4.09 8.46
N ALA A 123 6.03 4.25 8.66
CA ALA A 123 5.08 4.49 7.60
C ALA A 123 4.12 5.62 7.94
N LEU A 124 3.80 6.43 6.95
CA LEU A 124 2.77 7.46 7.07
C LEU A 124 1.40 6.80 6.98
N ARG A 125 0.56 7.08 7.96
CA ARG A 125 -0.84 6.64 7.99
C ARG A 125 -1.69 7.63 7.23
N CYS A 126 -2.28 7.17 6.12
CA CYS A 126 -3.21 7.93 5.31
C CYS A 126 -4.61 7.31 5.46
N ALA A 127 -5.62 8.11 5.73
CA ALA A 127 -6.99 7.65 5.89
C ALA A 127 -7.93 8.37 4.93
N PHE A 128 -8.88 7.62 4.39
CA PHE A 128 -10.02 8.11 3.62
C PHE A 128 -11.30 7.74 4.34
N ARG A 129 -12.22 8.69 4.49
CA ARG A 129 -13.48 8.47 5.20
C ARG A 129 -14.63 9.08 4.42
N ALA A 130 -15.58 8.24 4.03
CA ALA A 130 -16.82 8.63 3.37
C ALA A 130 -18.01 8.05 4.13
N GLY A 131 -18.68 8.88 4.93
CA GLY A 131 -19.75 8.43 5.80
C GLY A 131 -19.27 7.40 6.82
N ARG A 132 -19.68 6.13 6.66
CA ARG A 132 -19.22 5.02 7.50
C ARG A 132 -18.06 4.24 6.87
N ALA A 133 -17.86 4.36 5.57
CA ALA A 133 -16.74 3.70 4.90
C ALA A 133 -15.41 4.32 5.33
N GLU A 134 -14.42 3.47 5.55
CA GLU A 134 -13.07 3.86 5.90
C GLU A 134 -12.07 2.98 5.15
N SER A 135 -11.06 3.64 4.58
CA SER A 135 -9.86 2.98 4.08
C SER A 135 -8.64 3.62 4.73
N VAL A 136 -7.70 2.82 5.18
CA VAL A 136 -6.46 3.27 5.82
C VAL A 136 -5.27 2.62 5.14
N LEU A 137 -4.33 3.43 4.67
CA LEU A 137 -3.06 3.01 4.08
C LEU A 137 -1.90 3.39 4.99
N TRP A 138 -0.94 2.48 5.12
CA TRP A 138 0.39 2.78 5.68
C TRP A 138 1.40 2.76 4.55
N ILE A 139 2.00 3.92 4.28
CA ILE A 139 2.93 4.12 3.17
C ILE A 139 4.32 4.38 3.73
N ALA A 140 5.24 3.44 3.51
CA ALA A 140 6.64 3.58 3.88
C ALA A 140 7.41 4.23 2.72
N PRO A 141 8.11 5.36 2.95
CA PRO A 141 8.89 6.03 1.92
C PRO A 141 9.91 5.10 1.25
N GLY A 142 9.93 5.10 -0.08
CA GLY A 142 10.82 4.25 -0.88
C GLY A 142 10.44 2.77 -0.95
N VAL A 143 9.41 2.34 -0.23
CA VAL A 143 8.84 0.98 -0.27
C VAL A 143 7.46 0.99 -0.90
N GLY A 144 6.59 1.94 -0.51
CA GLY A 144 5.20 2.00 -0.92
C GLY A 144 4.24 1.55 0.16
N VAL A 145 3.07 1.04 -0.23
CA VAL A 145 2.05 0.57 0.72
C VAL A 145 2.53 -0.69 1.42
N VAL A 146 2.62 -0.67 2.74
CA VAL A 146 3.03 -1.82 3.58
C VAL A 146 1.84 -2.50 4.26
N ARG A 147 0.75 -1.75 4.49
CA ARG A 147 -0.50 -2.27 5.03
C ARG A 147 -1.68 -1.45 4.51
N GLN A 148 -2.81 -2.11 4.32
CA GLN A 148 -4.10 -1.47 4.00
C GLN A 148 -5.20 -2.13 4.82
N LEU A 149 -6.15 -1.32 5.28
CA LEU A 149 -7.40 -1.76 5.88
C LEU A 149 -8.56 -1.08 5.16
N GLU A 150 -9.60 -1.83 4.85
CA GLU A 150 -10.84 -1.29 4.29
C GLU A 150 -12.04 -1.87 5.01
N GLY A 151 -13.10 -1.08 5.12
CA GLY A 151 -14.35 -1.55 5.70
C GLY A 151 -15.18 -0.43 6.32
N THR A 152 -15.95 -0.80 7.32
CA THR A 152 -16.83 0.10 8.06
C THR A 152 -16.17 0.55 9.35
N ARG A 153 -16.05 1.88 9.54
CA ARG A 153 -15.44 2.48 10.72
C ARG A 153 -16.04 1.95 12.02
N GLY A 154 -15.17 1.52 12.94
CA GLY A 154 -15.56 0.95 14.23
C GLY A 154 -16.01 -0.51 14.17
N ARG A 155 -15.80 -1.19 13.05
CA ARG A 155 -16.00 -2.63 12.88
C ARG A 155 -14.68 -3.33 12.56
N VAL A 156 -14.72 -4.66 12.53
CA VAL A 156 -13.63 -5.47 12.00
C VAL A 156 -13.43 -5.10 10.52
N PRO A 157 -12.20 -4.86 10.07
CA PRO A 157 -11.94 -4.60 8.65
C PRO A 157 -12.48 -5.71 7.76
N GLU A 158 -13.14 -5.32 6.67
CA GLU A 158 -13.66 -6.25 5.67
C GLU A 158 -12.53 -6.78 4.78
N ILE A 159 -11.55 -5.91 4.51
CA ILE A 159 -10.34 -6.26 3.76
C ILE A 159 -9.11 -5.80 4.54
N GLU A 160 -8.13 -6.69 4.69
CA GLU A 160 -6.79 -6.36 5.17
C GLU A 160 -5.75 -6.84 4.16
N ARG A 161 -4.85 -5.93 3.73
CA ARG A 161 -3.65 -6.27 2.96
C ARG A 161 -2.42 -6.03 3.82
N VAL A 162 -1.53 -7.02 3.90
CA VAL A 162 -0.23 -6.89 4.57
C VAL A 162 0.90 -7.31 3.64
N LEU A 163 1.95 -6.51 3.59
CA LEU A 163 3.08 -6.73 2.70
C LEU A 163 3.86 -7.99 3.13
N LEU A 164 3.97 -8.96 2.22
CA LEU A 164 4.76 -10.18 2.39
C LEU A 164 6.20 -9.99 1.90
N ARG A 165 6.36 -9.35 0.75
CA ARG A 165 7.65 -9.01 0.15
C ARG A 165 7.51 -7.95 -0.93
N TRP A 166 8.60 -7.31 -1.24
CA TRP A 166 8.70 -6.35 -2.33
C TRP A 166 10.08 -6.40 -2.98
N GLY A 167 10.23 -5.84 -4.17
CA GLY A 167 11.50 -5.78 -4.86
C GLY A 167 11.53 -4.73 -5.95
N LYS A 168 12.74 -4.29 -6.28
CA LYS A 168 13.03 -3.39 -7.41
C LYS A 168 13.72 -4.15 -8.53
N PRO A 169 13.61 -3.70 -9.81
CA PRO A 169 14.35 -4.29 -10.91
C PRO A 169 15.84 -4.19 -10.66
N GLY A 170 16.56 -5.29 -10.92
CA GLY A 170 18.04 -5.33 -10.82
C GLY A 170 18.62 -5.42 -9.41
N ALA A 171 17.81 -5.43 -8.35
CA ALA A 171 18.31 -5.73 -7.01
C ALA A 171 18.74 -7.21 -6.95
N PRO A 172 19.96 -7.52 -6.47
CA PRO A 172 20.39 -8.90 -6.28
C PRO A 172 19.41 -9.61 -5.33
N ALA A 173 19.18 -10.89 -5.55
CA ALA A 173 18.22 -11.71 -4.80
C ALA A 173 18.51 -11.80 -3.28
N GLY A 174 19.63 -11.24 -2.82
CA GLY A 174 20.09 -11.21 -1.42
C GLY A 174 19.85 -9.91 -0.66
N ASP A 175 19.68 -8.77 -1.36
CA ASP A 175 19.37 -7.50 -0.71
C ASP A 175 17.86 -7.38 -0.52
N ARG A 176 17.32 -8.09 0.48
CA ARG A 176 15.99 -7.90 1.00
C ARG A 176 16.06 -6.85 2.09
N PRO A 177 15.72 -5.57 1.84
CA PRO A 177 15.52 -4.63 2.92
C PRO A 177 14.34 -5.16 3.74
N GLY A 178 14.58 -5.47 5.02
CA GLY A 178 13.52 -5.92 5.91
C GLY A 178 13.50 -7.41 6.26
N ALA A 179 14.57 -8.18 5.98
CA ALA A 179 14.71 -9.46 6.64
C ALA A 179 14.80 -9.20 8.17
N PRO A 180 13.91 -9.77 9.00
CA PRO A 180 14.03 -9.61 10.44
C PRO A 180 15.43 -10.09 10.88
N PRO A 181 16.08 -9.43 11.85
CA PRO A 181 17.34 -9.90 12.38
C PRO A 181 17.15 -11.37 12.76
N GLY A 182 18.03 -12.23 12.22
CA GLY A 182 17.91 -13.68 12.31
C GLY A 182 17.52 -14.11 13.72
N ARG A 183 16.48 -14.92 13.84
CA ARG A 183 16.14 -15.60 15.09
C ARG A 183 17.42 -16.24 15.61
N ALA A 184 17.87 -15.78 16.76
CA ALA A 184 18.89 -16.47 17.53
C ALA A 184 18.47 -17.94 17.61
N ARG A 185 19.34 -18.84 17.14
CA ARG A 185 19.13 -20.28 17.25
C ARG A 185 18.87 -20.56 18.73
N SER A 186 17.69 -21.04 19.05
CA SER A 186 17.41 -21.58 20.37
C SER A 186 18.36 -22.76 20.56
N LEU A 187 19.30 -22.61 21.49
CA LEU A 187 20.07 -23.71 22.01
C LEU A 187 19.08 -24.70 22.65
N GLY A 188 18.95 -25.89 22.03
CA GLY A 188 18.18 -26.98 22.60
C GLY A 188 18.74 -27.36 23.96
N TYR A 189 17.91 -27.26 24.97
CA TYR A 189 18.13 -28.00 26.21
C TYR A 189 17.51 -29.38 26.04
N THR A 190 18.38 -30.37 25.96
CA THR A 190 18.04 -31.79 26.19
C THR A 190 17.95 -32.03 27.69
N PHE A 191 16.81 -32.51 28.18
CA PHE A 191 16.69 -33.23 29.44
C PHE A 191 16.52 -34.69 29.16
#